data_784652766ec913d29c6fa7e8d9e4a9eb
#
_entry.id   784652766ec913d29c6fa7e8d9e4a9eb
#
_cell.length_a   1.000
_cell.length_b   1.000
_cell.length_c   1.000
_cell.angle_alpha   90.00
_cell.angle_beta   90.00
_cell.angle_gamma   90.00
#
_symmetry.space_group_name_H-M   'P 1'
#
loop_
_entity.id
_entity.type
_entity.pdbx_description
1 polymer ?
#
loop_
_entity_poly.entity_id
_entity_poly.type
_entity_poly.pdbx_seq_one_letter_code
_entity_poly.pdbx_strand_id
1 'polypeptide(L)'
;VNDEVVHGIPAARALAEGDIISLDMGVKLDGFYGDSAVTVPVGQVSEDVQRLLRVTQESLQKGIAQVRLGGRVSDIGHAIQAHVEAAGFSVVCEFVGHGIGSQLHEEPQIANYGEPGRGPRLAEGMVLAIEPMVNMGRPAVKVLRDGWTAVTRDGSLSAHFEHTVAVTKDG
;
A
#
# COMPACT_ATOMS: atom_id res chain seq x y z
N VAL A 1 -5.90 -10.41 7.10
CA VAL A 1 -7.33 -10.34 7.43
C VAL A 1 -7.53 -9.32 8.54
N ASN A 2 -8.45 -8.38 8.38
CA ASN A 2 -8.87 -7.37 9.36
C ASN A 2 -7.73 -6.44 9.82
N ASP A 3 -7.18 -6.68 11.02
CA ASP A 3 -6.10 -5.90 11.61
C ASP A 3 -4.69 -6.31 11.15
N GLU A 4 -4.59 -7.36 10.34
CA GLU A 4 -3.35 -7.75 9.68
C GLU A 4 -3.07 -6.76 8.53
N VAL A 5 -2.00 -5.99 8.68
CA VAL A 5 -1.63 -4.92 7.74
C VAL A 5 -1.00 -5.51 6.48
N VAL A 6 0.11 -6.24 6.65
CA VAL A 6 0.84 -6.95 5.59
C VAL A 6 1.44 -8.24 6.13
N HIS A 7 1.88 -9.11 5.22
CA HIS A 7 2.61 -10.34 5.51
C HIS A 7 1.84 -11.35 6.37
N GLY A 8 0.50 -11.28 6.36
CA GLY A 8 -0.32 -12.30 7.02
C GLY A 8 -0.10 -13.68 6.40
N ILE A 9 0.21 -14.68 7.23
CA ILE A 9 0.45 -16.06 6.77
C ILE A 9 -0.90 -16.76 6.59
N PRO A 10 -1.19 -17.31 5.38
CA PRO A 10 -2.41 -18.08 5.17
C PRO A 10 -2.54 -19.23 6.18
N ALA A 11 -3.68 -19.34 6.81
CA ALA A 11 -3.97 -20.32 7.86
C ALA A 11 -5.31 -21.02 7.61
N ALA A 12 -5.61 -22.05 8.44
CA ALA A 12 -6.88 -22.77 8.38
C ALA A 12 -8.09 -21.97 8.91
N ARG A 13 -7.92 -20.67 9.19
CA ARG A 13 -9.01 -19.77 9.62
C ARG A 13 -10.00 -19.60 8.47
N ALA A 14 -11.25 -19.95 8.69
CA ALA A 14 -12.33 -19.59 7.76
C ALA A 14 -12.63 -18.10 7.85
N LEU A 15 -12.80 -17.46 6.69
CA LEU A 15 -13.28 -16.08 6.62
C LEU A 15 -14.76 -16.05 7.00
N ALA A 16 -15.16 -15.00 7.71
CA ALA A 16 -16.54 -14.76 8.13
C ALA A 16 -17.10 -13.53 7.43
N GLU A 17 -18.44 -13.47 7.32
CA GLU A 17 -19.11 -12.27 6.86
C GLU A 17 -18.76 -11.06 7.76
N GLY A 18 -18.43 -9.94 7.13
CA GLY A 18 -17.94 -8.75 7.83
C GLY A 18 -16.43 -8.62 7.93
N ASP A 19 -15.67 -9.68 7.62
CA ASP A 19 -14.21 -9.59 7.48
C ASP A 19 -13.81 -8.76 6.24
N ILE A 20 -12.59 -8.22 6.28
CA ILE A 20 -11.88 -7.76 5.09
C ILE A 20 -10.61 -8.60 4.92
N ILE A 21 -10.21 -8.87 3.68
CA ILE A 21 -8.99 -9.62 3.38
C ILE A 21 -8.17 -8.88 2.33
N SER A 22 -6.89 -8.66 2.63
CA SER A 22 -5.90 -8.20 1.67
C SER A 22 -5.27 -9.41 0.98
N LEU A 23 -5.27 -9.38 -0.34
CA LEU A 23 -4.62 -10.35 -1.22
C LEU A 23 -3.45 -9.64 -1.89
N ASP A 24 -2.25 -10.10 -1.57
CA ASP A 24 -0.99 -9.51 -2.01
C ASP A 24 -0.20 -10.58 -2.78
N MET A 25 0.19 -10.27 -4.03
CA MET A 25 0.72 -11.25 -4.96
C MET A 25 1.86 -10.70 -5.79
N GLY A 26 3.08 -11.18 -5.50
CA GLY A 26 4.24 -11.02 -6.37
C GLY A 26 4.29 -12.09 -7.47
N VAL A 27 4.51 -11.70 -8.71
CA VAL A 27 4.63 -12.60 -9.87
C VAL A 27 5.96 -12.36 -10.59
N LYS A 28 6.66 -13.44 -10.95
CA LYS A 28 7.86 -13.37 -11.79
C LYS A 28 7.56 -13.95 -13.17
N LEU A 29 7.79 -13.15 -14.23
CA LEU A 29 7.66 -13.56 -15.63
C LEU A 29 8.88 -13.08 -16.42
N ASP A 30 9.50 -13.96 -17.18
CA ASP A 30 10.65 -13.68 -18.08
C ASP A 30 11.79 -12.89 -17.42
N GLY A 31 12.04 -13.15 -16.12
CA GLY A 31 13.12 -12.53 -15.36
C GLY A 31 12.74 -11.25 -14.63
N PHE A 32 11.54 -10.72 -14.82
CA PHE A 32 11.02 -9.51 -14.16
C PHE A 32 9.91 -9.83 -13.19
N TYR A 33 9.79 -8.99 -12.16
CA TYR A 33 8.75 -9.06 -11.15
C TYR A 33 7.68 -7.99 -11.37
N GLY A 34 6.44 -8.32 -11.05
CA GLY A 34 5.36 -7.40 -10.84
C GLY A 34 4.69 -7.71 -9.51
N ASP A 35 4.21 -6.69 -8.81
CA ASP A 35 3.56 -6.79 -7.51
C ASP A 35 2.22 -6.07 -7.50
N SER A 36 1.25 -6.60 -6.77
CA SER A 36 -0.08 -6.00 -6.68
C SER A 36 -0.85 -6.52 -5.49
N ALA A 37 -1.54 -5.61 -4.80
CA ALA A 37 -2.42 -5.97 -3.70
C ALA A 37 -3.81 -5.33 -3.83
N VAL A 38 -4.79 -6.02 -3.27
CA VAL A 38 -6.16 -5.55 -3.15
C VAL A 38 -6.77 -6.00 -1.83
N THR A 39 -7.51 -5.12 -1.16
CA THR A 39 -8.35 -5.49 -0.02
C THR A 39 -9.80 -5.58 -0.45
N VAL A 40 -10.43 -6.71 -0.17
CA VAL A 40 -11.83 -6.96 -0.50
C VAL A 40 -12.65 -7.31 0.73
N PRO A 41 -13.94 -6.93 0.79
CA PRO A 41 -14.83 -7.34 1.86
C PRO A 41 -15.31 -8.77 1.65
N VAL A 42 -15.60 -9.45 2.76
CA VAL A 42 -16.25 -10.77 2.78
C VAL A 42 -17.73 -10.56 3.16
N GLY A 43 -18.61 -10.68 2.18
CA GLY A 43 -20.03 -10.41 2.37
C GLY A 43 -20.34 -8.93 2.64
N GLN A 44 -21.26 -8.67 3.56
CA GLN A 44 -21.68 -7.31 3.93
C GLN A 44 -20.74 -6.73 5.00
N VAL A 45 -20.25 -5.50 4.77
CA VAL A 45 -19.44 -4.75 5.74
C VAL A 45 -20.08 -3.40 6.03
N SER A 46 -19.73 -2.78 7.16
CA SER A 46 -20.24 -1.46 7.55
C SER A 46 -19.83 -0.35 6.57
N GLU A 47 -20.53 0.78 6.62
CA GLU A 47 -20.21 1.96 5.81
C GLU A 47 -18.81 2.49 6.09
N ASP A 48 -18.36 2.43 7.35
CA ASP A 48 -17.00 2.86 7.73
C ASP A 48 -15.94 1.96 7.10
N VAL A 49 -16.18 0.65 7.02
CA VAL A 49 -15.28 -0.31 6.35
C VAL A 49 -15.26 -0.06 4.84
N GLN A 50 -16.43 0.13 4.22
CA GLN A 50 -16.50 0.49 2.79
C GLN A 50 -15.73 1.79 2.51
N ARG A 51 -15.83 2.76 3.42
CA ARG A 51 -15.11 4.02 3.32
C ARG A 51 -13.59 3.82 3.45
N LEU A 52 -13.11 2.97 4.38
CA LEU A 52 -11.70 2.61 4.50
C LEU A 52 -11.17 2.04 3.17
N LEU A 53 -11.85 1.04 2.61
CA LEU A 53 -11.46 0.40 1.35
C LEU A 53 -11.40 1.41 0.20
N ARG A 54 -12.44 2.23 0.04
CA ARG A 54 -12.50 3.25 -0.99
C ARG A 54 -11.40 4.30 -0.85
N VAL A 55 -11.20 4.85 0.34
CA VAL A 55 -10.17 5.88 0.59
C VAL A 55 -8.77 5.33 0.35
N THR A 56 -8.49 4.09 0.74
CA THR A 56 -7.20 3.44 0.48
C THR A 56 -6.96 3.28 -1.01
N GLN A 57 -7.93 2.78 -1.75
CA GLN A 57 -7.85 2.64 -3.21
C GLN A 57 -7.68 4.00 -3.91
N GLU A 58 -8.45 5.00 -3.51
CA GLU A 58 -8.33 6.37 -4.03
C GLU A 58 -6.96 6.98 -3.73
N SER A 59 -6.40 6.72 -2.53
CA SER A 59 -5.07 7.21 -2.15
C SER A 59 -3.97 6.64 -3.06
N LEU A 60 -4.07 5.35 -3.42
CA LEU A 60 -3.19 4.72 -4.41
C LEU A 60 -3.28 5.47 -5.75
N GLN A 61 -4.48 5.74 -6.25
CA GLN A 61 -4.66 6.49 -7.51
C GLN A 61 -4.11 7.91 -7.43
N LYS A 62 -4.22 8.58 -6.26
CA LYS A 62 -3.61 9.91 -6.03
C LYS A 62 -2.08 9.85 -6.07
N GLY A 63 -1.49 8.80 -5.50
CA GLY A 63 -0.05 8.53 -5.57
C GLY A 63 0.40 8.28 -7.01
N ILE A 64 -0.28 7.38 -7.72
CA ILE A 64 0.01 7.06 -9.14
C ILE A 64 -0.05 8.32 -10.01
N ALA A 65 -1.01 9.21 -9.80
CA ALA A 65 -1.13 10.46 -10.55
C ALA A 65 0.08 11.41 -10.38
N GLN A 66 0.95 11.18 -9.40
CA GLN A 66 2.21 11.93 -9.23
C GLN A 66 3.37 11.29 -9.98
N VAL A 67 3.20 10.08 -10.53
CA VAL A 67 4.24 9.37 -11.30
C VAL A 67 4.35 10.03 -12.67
N ARG A 68 5.32 10.95 -12.78
CA ARG A 68 5.60 11.67 -14.02
C ARG A 68 7.10 11.96 -14.13
N LEU A 69 7.59 12.00 -15.36
CA LEU A 69 9.00 12.26 -15.64
C LEU A 69 9.46 13.57 -14.97
N GLY A 70 10.54 13.49 -14.20
CA GLY A 70 11.13 14.62 -13.48
C GLY A 70 10.46 14.98 -12.15
N GLY A 71 9.33 14.37 -11.79
CA GLY A 71 8.72 14.43 -10.46
C GLY A 71 9.64 13.84 -9.37
N ARG A 72 9.22 13.90 -8.14
CA ARG A 72 9.99 13.34 -7.01
C ARG A 72 9.24 12.18 -6.37
N VAL A 73 9.99 11.19 -5.88
CA VAL A 73 9.40 10.02 -5.19
C VAL A 73 8.50 10.46 -4.02
N SER A 74 8.90 11.47 -3.25
CA SER A 74 8.09 11.93 -2.12
C SER A 74 6.78 12.64 -2.51
N ASP A 75 6.60 13.06 -3.75
CA ASP A 75 5.34 13.62 -4.22
C ASP A 75 4.22 12.55 -4.19
N ILE A 76 4.60 11.29 -4.45
CA ILE A 76 3.71 10.13 -4.37
C ILE A 76 3.19 9.96 -2.93
N GLY A 77 4.11 9.84 -1.97
CA GLY A 77 3.75 9.64 -0.56
C GLY A 77 2.97 10.80 0.03
N HIS A 78 3.33 12.05 -0.32
CA HIS A 78 2.59 13.23 0.11
C HIS A 78 1.13 13.21 -0.38
N ALA A 79 0.89 12.85 -1.63
CA ALA A 79 -0.46 12.79 -2.19
C ALA A 79 -1.30 11.68 -1.52
N ILE A 80 -0.70 10.53 -1.22
CA ILE A 80 -1.32 9.43 -0.47
C ILE A 80 -1.71 9.92 0.93
N GLN A 81 -0.74 10.42 1.70
CA GLN A 81 -0.94 10.87 3.07
C GLN A 81 -2.02 11.94 3.18
N ALA A 82 -1.94 12.98 2.35
CA ALA A 82 -2.90 14.07 2.37
C ALA A 82 -4.34 13.59 2.16
N HIS A 83 -4.56 12.62 1.24
CA HIS A 83 -5.88 12.06 0.97
C HIS A 83 -6.40 11.22 2.14
N VAL A 84 -5.55 10.35 2.69
CA VAL A 84 -5.89 9.43 3.79
C VAL A 84 -6.23 10.21 5.07
N GLU A 85 -5.37 11.18 5.45
CA GLU A 85 -5.55 11.95 6.68
C GLU A 85 -6.75 12.91 6.61
N ALA A 86 -7.02 13.49 5.43
CA ALA A 86 -8.23 14.29 5.20
C ALA A 86 -9.52 13.47 5.39
N ALA A 87 -9.45 12.16 5.17
CA ALA A 87 -10.55 11.24 5.45
C ALA A 87 -10.62 10.77 6.91
N GLY A 88 -9.68 11.17 7.78
CA GLY A 88 -9.63 10.81 9.19
C GLY A 88 -9.06 9.42 9.46
N PHE A 89 -8.37 8.82 8.50
CA PHE A 89 -7.62 7.57 8.63
C PHE A 89 -6.13 7.83 8.82
N SER A 90 -5.34 6.79 9.06
CA SER A 90 -3.90 6.90 9.29
C SER A 90 -3.10 6.09 8.28
N VAL A 91 -2.01 6.67 7.77
CA VAL A 91 -1.03 5.96 6.92
C VAL A 91 -0.05 5.19 7.80
N VAL A 92 0.23 3.94 7.45
CA VAL A 92 1.31 3.16 8.07
C VAL A 92 2.65 3.69 7.58
N CYS A 93 3.59 3.90 8.53
CA CYS A 93 4.89 4.48 8.24
C CYS A 93 6.05 3.47 8.29
N GLU A 94 5.84 2.30 8.90
CA GLU A 94 6.87 1.26 9.10
C GLU A 94 7.11 0.41 7.85
N PHE A 95 6.19 0.41 6.91
CA PHE A 95 6.29 -0.27 5.63
C PHE A 95 6.13 0.73 4.49
N VAL A 96 6.84 0.50 3.40
CA VAL A 96 6.93 1.42 2.26
C VAL A 96 6.96 0.64 0.96
N GLY A 97 6.52 1.26 -0.11
CA GLY A 97 6.69 0.76 -1.46
C GLY A 97 8.16 0.79 -1.92
N HIS A 98 8.41 0.27 -3.09
CA HIS A 98 9.77 0.01 -3.55
C HIS A 98 9.90 0.10 -5.08
N GLY A 99 11.13 0.24 -5.57
CA GLY A 99 11.46 -0.09 -6.94
C GLY A 99 11.26 -1.59 -7.18
N ILE A 100 10.92 -1.97 -8.40
CA ILE A 100 10.70 -3.37 -8.78
C ILE A 100 11.19 -3.60 -10.21
N GLY A 101 11.72 -4.79 -10.50
CA GLY A 101 12.24 -5.10 -11.82
C GLY A 101 12.83 -6.49 -11.88
N SER A 102 14.15 -6.62 -11.98
CA SER A 102 14.85 -7.90 -11.96
C SER A 102 14.86 -8.57 -10.59
N GLN A 103 14.64 -7.76 -9.54
CA GLN A 103 14.38 -8.20 -8.17
C GLN A 103 13.00 -7.73 -7.72
N LEU A 104 12.40 -8.45 -6.78
CA LEU A 104 11.10 -8.07 -6.22
C LEU A 104 11.18 -6.70 -5.52
N HIS A 105 12.24 -6.48 -4.75
CA HIS A 105 12.49 -5.21 -4.08
C HIS A 105 13.80 -4.59 -4.59
N GLU A 106 13.67 -3.41 -5.18
CA GLU A 106 14.78 -2.59 -5.67
C GLU A 106 14.69 -1.17 -5.09
N GLU A 107 15.75 -0.40 -5.20
CA GLU A 107 15.69 1.05 -4.94
C GLU A 107 14.87 1.77 -6.04
N PRO A 108 14.21 2.89 -5.73
CA PRO A 108 14.16 3.57 -4.44
C PRO A 108 13.06 3.03 -3.51
N GLN A 109 13.17 3.30 -2.21
CA GLN A 109 12.04 3.17 -1.30
C GLN A 109 10.98 4.26 -1.60
N ILE A 110 9.71 3.90 -1.51
CA ILE A 110 8.57 4.77 -1.84
C ILE A 110 7.66 4.86 -0.61
N ALA A 111 7.97 5.80 0.27
CA ALA A 111 7.13 6.03 1.44
C ALA A 111 5.72 6.50 1.03
N ASN A 112 4.70 6.09 1.80
CA ASN A 112 3.32 6.50 1.63
C ASN A 112 3.00 7.84 2.34
N TYR A 113 4.02 8.58 2.73
CA TYR A 113 3.95 9.84 3.49
C TYR A 113 5.15 10.73 3.18
N GLY A 114 5.12 11.96 3.65
CA GLY A 114 6.28 12.86 3.69
C GLY A 114 6.06 14.22 3.04
N GLU A 115 7.12 15.01 3.05
CA GLU A 115 7.15 16.35 2.46
C GLU A 115 7.32 16.26 0.93
N PRO A 116 6.56 17.00 0.14
CA PRO A 116 6.68 16.98 -1.32
C PRO A 116 8.01 17.55 -1.79
N GLY A 117 8.42 17.22 -3.01
CA GLY A 117 9.61 17.75 -3.66
C GLY A 117 10.94 17.17 -3.15
N ARG A 118 10.91 16.04 -2.45
CA ARG A 118 12.09 15.37 -1.86
C ARG A 118 12.38 14.03 -2.54
N GLY A 119 13.55 13.46 -2.19
CA GLY A 119 13.98 12.17 -2.68
C GLY A 119 14.43 12.15 -4.14
N PRO A 120 14.65 10.96 -4.70
CA PRO A 120 15.09 10.79 -6.08
C PRO A 120 14.11 11.40 -7.09
N ARG A 121 14.64 11.83 -8.25
CA ARG A 121 13.80 12.21 -9.39
C ARG A 121 13.30 10.97 -10.10
N LEU A 122 12.04 10.98 -10.48
CA LEU A 122 11.46 9.97 -11.35
C LEU A 122 12.06 10.10 -12.76
N ALA A 123 12.59 9.00 -13.26
CA ALA A 123 13.25 8.91 -14.56
C ALA A 123 12.54 7.85 -15.42
N GLU A 124 12.57 8.04 -16.73
CA GLU A 124 12.04 7.07 -17.69
C GLU A 124 12.65 5.68 -17.46
N GLY A 125 11.83 4.64 -17.48
CA GLY A 125 12.21 3.26 -17.27
C GLY A 125 12.22 2.82 -15.80
N MET A 126 12.03 3.71 -14.83
CA MET A 126 11.78 3.29 -13.45
C MET A 126 10.45 2.54 -13.36
N VAL A 127 10.44 1.44 -12.60
CA VAL A 127 9.24 0.70 -12.28
C VAL A 127 9.10 0.66 -10.76
N LEU A 128 7.92 0.97 -10.27
CA LEU A 128 7.65 1.28 -8.87
C LEU A 128 6.47 0.47 -8.37
N ALA A 129 6.58 -0.18 -7.23
CA ALA A 129 5.46 -0.71 -6.45
C ALA A 129 4.98 0.40 -5.50
N ILE A 130 3.76 0.89 -5.71
CA ILE A 130 3.11 1.92 -4.90
C ILE A 130 2.01 1.24 -4.11
N GLU A 131 2.13 1.23 -2.78
CA GLU A 131 1.40 0.31 -1.92
C GLU A 131 0.94 0.96 -0.59
N PRO A 132 0.00 1.89 -0.60
CA PRO A 132 -0.54 2.45 0.64
C PRO A 132 -1.17 1.40 1.53
N MET A 133 -0.73 1.38 2.79
CA MET A 133 -1.34 0.67 3.90
C MET A 133 -2.01 1.70 4.81
N VAL A 134 -3.32 1.56 5.02
CA VAL A 134 -4.16 2.54 5.72
C VAL A 134 -4.90 1.88 6.87
N ASN A 135 -4.70 2.40 8.08
CA ASN A 135 -5.39 1.95 9.28
C ASN A 135 -6.63 2.81 9.57
N MET A 136 -7.70 2.15 9.96
CA MET A 136 -8.93 2.84 10.42
C MET A 136 -8.71 3.64 11.70
N GLY A 137 -7.77 3.19 12.54
CA GLY A 137 -7.39 3.81 13.80
C GLY A 137 -6.05 4.53 13.72
N ARG A 138 -5.15 4.22 14.66
CA ARG A 138 -3.82 4.84 14.78
C ARG A 138 -2.82 4.25 13.78
N PRO A 139 -1.78 5.02 13.38
CA PRO A 139 -0.82 4.55 12.37
C PRO A 139 0.08 3.40 12.85
N ALA A 140 0.30 3.27 14.17
CA ALA A 140 1.29 2.36 14.73
C ALA A 140 0.94 0.88 14.52
N VAL A 141 1.95 0.10 14.12
CA VAL A 141 1.86 -1.35 13.91
C VAL A 141 2.80 -2.10 14.86
N LYS A 142 2.68 -3.41 14.90
CA LYS A 142 3.60 -4.34 15.59
C LYS A 142 3.73 -5.62 14.77
N VAL A 143 4.92 -6.21 14.77
CA VAL A 143 5.15 -7.54 14.19
C VAL A 143 4.83 -8.60 15.24
N LEU A 144 4.13 -9.66 14.85
CA LEU A 144 3.77 -10.77 15.73
C LEU A 144 4.97 -11.66 16.06
N ARG A 145 4.76 -12.64 16.94
CA ARG A 145 5.83 -13.56 17.38
C ARG A 145 6.39 -14.47 16.28
N ASP A 146 5.67 -14.62 15.18
CA ASP A 146 6.15 -15.32 13.98
C ASP A 146 7.29 -14.56 13.26
N GLY A 147 7.55 -13.30 13.65
CA GLY A 147 8.58 -12.45 13.06
C GLY A 147 8.22 -11.92 11.67
N TRP A 148 6.96 -12.09 11.25
CA TRP A 148 6.54 -11.81 9.87
C TRP A 148 5.24 -11.00 9.79
N THR A 149 4.15 -11.49 10.37
CA THR A 149 2.84 -10.83 10.31
C THR A 149 2.85 -9.49 11.04
N ALA A 150 2.55 -8.41 10.32
CA ALA A 150 2.37 -7.08 10.89
C ALA A 150 0.87 -6.81 11.13
N VAL A 151 0.54 -6.33 12.35
CA VAL A 151 -0.83 -5.99 12.73
C VAL A 151 -0.91 -4.58 13.30
N THR A 152 -2.09 -3.95 13.24
CA THR A 152 -2.33 -2.67 13.91
C THR A 152 -2.17 -2.83 15.42
N ARG A 153 -1.59 -1.83 16.10
CA ARG A 153 -1.41 -1.89 17.56
C ARG A 153 -2.69 -1.78 18.34
N ASP A 154 -3.66 -1.08 17.80
CA ASP A 154 -4.94 -0.81 18.46
C ASP A 154 -6.06 -1.79 18.06
N GLY A 155 -5.74 -2.78 17.19
CA GLY A 155 -6.71 -3.77 16.71
C GLY A 155 -7.71 -3.20 15.69
N SER A 156 -7.48 -1.99 15.18
CA SER A 156 -8.31 -1.41 14.13
C SER A 156 -8.07 -2.12 12.79
N LEU A 157 -9.05 -2.07 11.90
CA LEU A 157 -8.94 -2.64 10.56
C LEU A 157 -7.88 -1.90 9.74
N SER A 158 -7.19 -2.62 8.86
CA SER A 158 -6.23 -2.08 7.90
C SER A 158 -6.57 -2.53 6.48
N ALA A 159 -6.40 -1.64 5.52
CA ALA A 159 -6.56 -1.93 4.09
C ALA A 159 -5.24 -1.68 3.36
N HIS A 160 -4.96 -2.53 2.38
CA HIS A 160 -3.77 -2.48 1.54
C HIS A 160 -4.17 -2.58 0.07
N PHE A 161 -3.71 -1.64 -0.74
CA PHE A 161 -3.85 -1.65 -2.20
C PHE A 161 -2.51 -1.35 -2.83
N GLU A 162 -2.21 -1.98 -3.95
CA GLU A 162 -0.92 -1.84 -4.61
C GLU A 162 -1.03 -1.97 -6.12
N HIS A 163 -0.21 -1.20 -6.82
CA HIS A 163 0.06 -1.39 -8.25
C HIS A 163 1.54 -1.21 -8.58
N THR A 164 2.03 -2.07 -9.49
CA THR A 164 3.29 -1.84 -10.21
C THR A 164 3.05 -0.82 -11.32
N VAL A 165 3.84 0.26 -11.34
CA VAL A 165 3.70 1.38 -12.26
C VAL A 165 5.04 1.71 -12.91
N ALA A 166 5.06 1.88 -14.23
CA ALA A 166 6.25 2.29 -14.97
C ALA A 166 6.23 3.79 -15.28
N VAL A 167 7.37 4.46 -15.11
CA VAL A 167 7.57 5.85 -15.54
C VAL A 167 7.87 5.87 -17.04
N THR A 168 6.98 6.45 -17.82
CA THR A 168 7.15 6.58 -19.27
C THR A 168 7.44 8.04 -19.68
N LYS A 169 7.71 8.25 -20.99
CA LYS A 169 7.90 9.61 -21.54
C LYS A 169 6.68 10.51 -21.36
N ASP A 170 5.51 9.90 -21.37
CA ASP A 170 4.22 10.60 -21.35
C ASP A 170 3.59 10.65 -19.94
N GLY A 171 4.26 10.10 -18.92
CA GLY A 171 3.83 10.01 -17.54
C GLY A 171 3.43 8.61 -17.13
#